data_8ad6dd558a7cf628e95caec909185986
#
_entry.id   8ad6dd558a7cf628e95caec909185986
#
_cell.length_a   1.000
_cell.length_b   1.000
_cell.length_c   1.000
_cell.angle_alpha   90.00
_cell.angle_beta   90.00
_cell.angle_gamma   90.00
#
_symmetry.space_group_name_H-M   'P 1'
#
loop_
_entity.id
_entity.type
_entity.pdbx_description
1 polymer ?
#
loop_
_entity_poly.entity_id
_entity_poly.type
_entity_poly.pdbx_seq_one_letter_code
_entity_poly.pdbx_strand_id
1 'polypeptide(L)'
;MNNMPRTKSLAALIEQYGDDRGYKPNLSKIPMVYKILNRQIFKNQLKKMPRIMIRRMHGALGLFEFNPYALKYCHKITIHNKFKNFREFVEILGHEMVHYYQKLILKQNSARHNKEFYSFKKKFKKLGLNLKRSYQ
;
A
#
# COMPACT_ATOMS: atom_id res chain seq x y z
N MET A 1 7.45 29.64 15.36
CA MET A 1 8.19 28.68 14.54
C MET A 1 7.79 27.26 14.91
N ASN A 2 7.51 26.46 13.93
CA ASN A 2 7.01 25.12 14.17
C ASN A 2 8.17 24.17 14.48
N ASN A 3 8.21 23.64 15.70
CA ASN A 3 9.23 22.72 16.15
C ASN A 3 8.85 21.23 15.99
N MET A 4 7.73 20.96 15.30
CA MET A 4 7.34 19.57 15.07
C MET A 4 8.29 18.92 14.07
N PRO A 5 8.75 17.69 14.36
CA PRO A 5 9.60 16.99 13.42
C PRO A 5 8.84 16.77 12.10
N ARG A 6 9.50 17.03 10.99
CA ARG A 6 8.92 16.76 9.68
C ARG A 6 8.82 15.27 9.47
N THR A 7 7.68 14.83 8.96
CA THR A 7 7.54 13.45 8.49
C THR A 7 8.53 13.23 7.35
N LYS A 8 9.33 12.18 7.43
CA LYS A 8 10.25 11.86 6.36
C LYS A 8 9.48 11.61 5.07
N SER A 9 10.03 12.07 3.95
CA SER A 9 9.46 11.74 2.65
C SER A 9 9.60 10.25 2.37
N LEU A 10 8.78 9.74 1.47
CA LEU A 10 8.89 8.34 1.05
C LEU A 10 10.26 8.07 0.43
N ALA A 11 10.77 9.00 -0.40
CA ALA A 11 12.09 8.87 -1.00
C ALA A 11 13.18 8.74 0.08
N ALA A 12 13.11 9.54 1.14
CA ALA A 12 14.07 9.48 2.23
C ALA A 12 14.00 8.14 2.98
N LEU A 13 12.80 7.60 3.19
CA LEU A 13 12.63 6.30 3.83
C LEU A 13 13.19 5.18 2.96
N ILE A 14 12.93 5.21 1.65
CA ILE A 14 13.45 4.20 0.73
C ILE A 14 14.98 4.25 0.73
N GLU A 15 15.56 5.43 0.70
CA GLU A 15 17.02 5.59 0.77
C GLU A 15 17.58 5.09 2.10
N GLN A 16 16.92 5.39 3.20
CA GLN A 16 17.35 4.98 4.54
C GLN A 16 17.40 3.45 4.69
N TYR A 17 16.39 2.76 4.17
CA TYR A 17 16.34 1.30 4.26
C TYR A 17 17.23 0.62 3.22
N GLY A 18 17.45 1.25 2.06
CA GLY A 18 18.23 0.68 0.96
C GLY A 18 17.49 -0.43 0.22
N ASP A 19 18.01 -0.80 -0.95
CA ASP A 19 17.39 -1.83 -1.79
C ASP A 19 18.07 -3.21 -1.64
N ASP A 20 19.13 -3.28 -0.85
CA ASP A 20 19.95 -4.50 -0.67
C ASP A 20 19.67 -5.26 0.63
N ARG A 21 18.67 -4.82 1.39
CA ARG A 21 18.27 -5.44 2.66
C ARG A 21 16.85 -5.96 2.60
N GLY A 22 16.65 -7.17 3.12
CA GLY A 22 15.30 -7.67 3.36
C GLY A 22 14.54 -6.77 4.34
N TYR A 23 13.24 -6.67 4.15
CA TYR A 23 12.38 -5.87 5.00
C TYR A 23 11.26 -6.71 5.59
N LYS A 24 11.10 -6.64 6.91
CA LYS A 24 9.99 -7.28 7.62
C LYS A 24 9.02 -6.20 8.05
N PRO A 25 7.79 -6.18 7.50
CA PRO A 25 6.81 -5.16 7.88
C PRO A 25 6.41 -5.27 9.34
N ASN A 26 6.04 -4.14 9.90
CA ASN A 26 5.65 -4.00 11.31
C ASN A 26 4.34 -3.23 11.39
N LEU A 27 3.35 -3.79 12.07
CA LEU A 27 2.03 -3.16 12.19
C LEU A 27 2.09 -1.75 12.77
N SER A 28 3.05 -1.45 13.63
CA SER A 28 3.17 -0.12 14.21
C SER A 28 3.66 0.94 13.22
N LYS A 29 4.38 0.54 12.16
CA LYS A 29 4.93 1.45 11.15
C LYS A 29 4.07 1.55 9.89
N ILE A 30 3.19 0.60 9.65
CA ILE A 30 2.33 0.60 8.46
C ILE A 30 1.47 1.87 8.36
N PRO A 31 0.85 2.38 9.45
CA PRO A 31 0.05 3.60 9.34
C PRO A 31 0.81 4.81 8.80
N MET A 32 2.08 4.94 9.11
CA MET A 32 2.91 6.03 8.58
C MET A 32 3.05 5.91 7.06
N VAL A 33 3.40 4.73 6.57
CA VAL A 33 3.55 4.49 5.14
C VAL A 33 2.21 4.63 4.42
N TYR A 34 1.14 4.11 5.01
CA TYR A 34 -0.22 4.25 4.48
C TYR A 34 -0.58 5.72 4.29
N LYS A 35 -0.34 6.55 5.31
CA LYS A 35 -0.64 8.00 5.23
C LYS A 35 0.14 8.68 4.12
N ILE A 36 1.41 8.35 3.95
CA ILE A 36 2.22 8.94 2.88
C ILE A 36 1.66 8.56 1.52
N LEU A 37 1.36 7.28 1.30
CA LEU A 37 0.79 6.81 0.04
C LEU A 37 -0.58 7.40 -0.22
N ASN A 38 -1.43 7.49 0.80
CA ASN A 38 -2.75 8.08 0.67
C ASN A 38 -2.66 9.54 0.22
N ARG A 39 -1.75 10.31 0.81
CA ARG A 39 -1.54 11.71 0.44
C ARG A 39 -0.96 11.84 -0.95
N GLN A 40 0.09 11.08 -1.27
CA GLN A 40 0.85 11.24 -2.51
C GLN A 40 0.16 10.63 -3.73
N ILE A 41 -0.59 9.56 -3.56
CA ILE A 41 -1.19 8.83 -4.67
C ILE A 41 -2.70 9.03 -4.74
N PHE A 42 -3.38 9.04 -3.60
CA PHE A 42 -4.84 8.97 -3.54
C PHE A 42 -5.49 10.28 -3.08
N LYS A 43 -4.74 11.38 -3.01
CA LYS A 43 -5.25 12.71 -2.61
C LYS A 43 -6.03 12.68 -1.28
N ASN A 44 -5.58 11.84 -0.35
CA ASN A 44 -6.21 11.62 0.95
C ASN A 44 -7.64 11.07 0.89
N GLN A 45 -8.02 10.44 -0.23
CA GLN A 45 -9.37 9.90 -0.39
C GLN A 45 -9.61 8.60 0.40
N LEU A 46 -8.56 7.89 0.78
CA LEU A 46 -8.65 6.65 1.56
C LEU A 46 -8.53 6.94 3.06
N LYS A 47 -9.42 7.76 3.58
CA LYS A 47 -9.32 8.32 4.94
C LYS A 47 -9.34 7.27 6.04
N LYS A 48 -10.14 6.23 5.87
CA LYS A 48 -10.19 5.13 6.84
C LYS A 48 -9.25 4.03 6.38
N MET A 49 -8.20 3.78 7.17
CA MET A 49 -7.29 2.69 6.87
C MET A 49 -8.05 1.36 7.00
N PRO A 50 -7.95 0.46 6.01
CA PRO A 50 -8.57 -0.85 6.12
C PRO A 50 -7.85 -1.68 7.19
N ARG A 51 -8.43 -2.81 7.56
CA ARG A 51 -7.73 -3.75 8.42
C ARG A 51 -6.48 -4.24 7.71
N ILE A 52 -5.33 -4.16 8.38
CA ILE A 52 -4.06 -4.64 7.84
C ILE A 52 -3.66 -5.89 8.60
N MET A 53 -3.35 -6.95 7.86
CA MET A 53 -2.81 -8.17 8.42
C MET A 53 -1.46 -8.48 7.80
N ILE A 54 -0.55 -8.99 8.61
CA ILE A 54 0.74 -9.48 8.18
C ILE A 54 0.77 -10.97 8.44
N ARG A 55 1.04 -11.76 7.40
CA ARG A 55 1.17 -13.21 7.56
C ARG A 55 2.01 -13.79 6.44
N ARG A 56 2.51 -15.00 6.64
CA ARG A 56 3.16 -15.74 5.57
C ARG A 56 2.15 -16.04 4.48
N MET A 57 2.49 -15.68 3.24
CA MET A 57 1.64 -15.87 2.07
C MET A 57 2.36 -16.72 1.04
N HIS A 58 1.58 -17.50 0.28
CA HIS A 58 2.09 -18.33 -0.80
C HIS A 58 1.46 -17.90 -2.12
N GLY A 59 2.29 -17.73 -3.15
CA GLY A 59 1.83 -17.37 -4.49
C GLY A 59 1.46 -15.90 -4.68
N ALA A 60 1.51 -15.09 -3.62
CA ALA A 60 1.23 -13.66 -3.68
C ALA A 60 1.95 -12.96 -2.54
N LEU A 61 2.20 -11.65 -2.68
CA LEU A 61 2.82 -10.84 -1.65
C LEU A 61 1.81 -9.92 -0.96
N GLY A 62 0.63 -9.78 -1.52
CA GLY A 62 -0.45 -8.99 -0.93
C GLY A 62 -1.80 -9.45 -1.44
N LEU A 63 -2.84 -9.07 -0.73
CA LEU A 63 -4.23 -9.42 -1.07
C LEU A 63 -5.16 -8.37 -0.49
N PHE A 64 -6.07 -7.87 -1.32
CA PHE A 64 -7.17 -7.02 -0.88
C PHE A 64 -8.45 -7.85 -0.85
N GLU A 65 -9.22 -7.75 0.24
CA GLU A 65 -10.48 -8.46 0.40
C GLU A 65 -11.58 -7.51 0.87
N PHE A 66 -12.79 -7.74 0.37
CA PHE A 66 -13.99 -7.02 0.81
C PHE A 66 -15.00 -8.02 1.34
N ASN A 67 -15.46 -7.80 2.58
CA ASN A 67 -16.51 -8.61 3.20
C ASN A 67 -17.60 -7.68 3.74
N PRO A 68 -18.76 -7.58 3.04
CA PRO A 68 -19.83 -6.68 3.47
C PRO A 68 -20.48 -7.09 4.79
N TYR A 69 -20.28 -8.33 5.22
CA TYR A 69 -20.88 -8.85 6.45
C TYR A 69 -19.99 -8.68 7.68
N ALA A 70 -18.78 -8.16 7.51
CA ALA A 70 -17.88 -7.93 8.64
C ALA A 70 -18.42 -6.83 9.56
N LEU A 71 -18.34 -7.05 10.87
CA LEU A 71 -18.92 -6.14 11.86
C LEU A 71 -18.18 -4.81 11.95
N LYS A 72 -16.85 -4.82 11.77
CA LYS A 72 -16.03 -3.63 12.00
C LYS A 72 -15.29 -3.15 10.74
N TYR A 73 -14.61 -4.05 10.05
CA TYR A 73 -13.80 -3.70 8.89
C TYR A 73 -14.23 -4.55 7.70
N CYS A 74 -14.98 -3.92 6.77
CA CYS A 74 -15.39 -4.59 5.54
C CYS A 74 -14.24 -4.76 4.56
N HIS A 75 -13.20 -3.92 4.67
CA HIS A 75 -12.04 -3.92 3.78
C HIS A 75 -10.82 -4.38 4.55
N LYS A 76 -10.06 -5.29 3.94
CA LYS A 76 -8.86 -5.85 4.55
C LYS A 76 -7.75 -5.98 3.52
N ILE A 77 -6.54 -5.58 3.93
CA ILE A 77 -5.31 -5.80 3.16
C ILE A 77 -4.45 -6.77 3.97
N THR A 78 -4.05 -7.86 3.34
CA THR A 78 -3.08 -8.81 3.89
C THR A 78 -1.78 -8.66 3.13
N ILE A 79 -0.66 -8.57 3.82
CA ILE A 79 0.65 -8.49 3.20
C ILE A 79 1.56 -9.60 3.75
N HIS A 80 2.51 -10.00 2.91
CA HIS A 80 3.49 -11.01 3.29
C HIS A 80 4.36 -10.49 4.44
N ASN A 81 4.92 -11.40 5.22
CA ASN A 81 5.70 -11.06 6.41
C ASN A 81 7.16 -10.73 6.12
N LYS A 82 7.60 -10.82 4.87
CA LYS A 82 8.98 -10.52 4.47
C LYS A 82 9.03 -10.10 3.02
N PHE A 83 9.77 -9.04 2.73
CA PHE A 83 9.99 -8.53 1.38
C PHE A 83 11.48 -8.49 1.08
N LYS A 84 11.85 -8.47 -0.20
CA LYS A 84 13.27 -8.42 -0.58
C LYS A 84 13.90 -7.08 -0.19
N ASN A 85 13.11 -6.02 -0.11
CA ASN A 85 13.56 -4.70 0.38
C ASN A 85 12.34 -3.86 0.79
N PHE A 86 12.60 -2.69 1.37
CA PHE A 86 11.55 -1.78 1.80
C PHE A 86 10.72 -1.26 0.63
N ARG A 87 11.36 -0.98 -0.51
CA ARG A 87 10.68 -0.50 -1.72
C ARG A 87 9.62 -1.50 -2.19
N GLU A 88 9.93 -2.78 -2.20
CA GLU A 88 8.96 -3.81 -2.57
C GLU A 88 7.76 -3.83 -1.63
N PHE A 89 8.00 -3.70 -0.33
CA PHE A 89 6.91 -3.59 0.65
C PHE A 89 6.00 -2.42 0.33
N VAL A 90 6.55 -1.24 0.07
CA VAL A 90 5.78 -0.04 -0.24
C VAL A 90 4.98 -0.24 -1.54
N GLU A 91 5.60 -0.85 -2.56
CA GLU A 91 4.92 -1.16 -3.83
C GLU A 91 3.73 -2.09 -3.62
N ILE A 92 3.90 -3.13 -2.81
CA ILE A 92 2.83 -4.08 -2.54
C ILE A 92 1.70 -3.42 -1.75
N LEU A 93 2.03 -2.67 -0.70
CA LEU A 93 1.01 -1.94 0.06
C LEU A 93 0.24 -0.98 -0.85
N GLY A 94 0.94 -0.22 -1.67
CA GLY A 94 0.32 0.70 -2.62
C GLY A 94 -0.55 -0.02 -3.64
N HIS A 95 -0.11 -1.17 -4.16
CA HIS A 95 -0.87 -2.00 -5.08
C HIS A 95 -2.23 -2.41 -4.46
N GLU A 96 -2.22 -2.89 -3.22
CA GLU A 96 -3.46 -3.27 -2.55
C GLU A 96 -4.33 -2.06 -2.22
N MET A 97 -3.71 -0.91 -1.95
CA MET A 97 -4.45 0.34 -1.76
C MET A 97 -5.16 0.79 -3.05
N VAL A 98 -4.59 0.53 -4.23
CA VAL A 98 -5.29 0.80 -5.50
C VAL A 98 -6.56 -0.05 -5.57
N HIS A 99 -6.50 -1.33 -5.21
CA HIS A 99 -7.69 -2.18 -5.17
C HIS A 99 -8.72 -1.67 -4.15
N TYR A 100 -8.26 -1.18 -3.00
CA TYR A 100 -9.14 -0.55 -2.03
C TYR A 100 -9.82 0.69 -2.62
N TYR A 101 -9.07 1.52 -3.35
CA TYR A 101 -9.62 2.68 -4.05
C TYR A 101 -10.67 2.27 -5.08
N GLN A 102 -10.39 1.23 -5.87
CA GLN A 102 -11.36 0.72 -6.85
C GLN A 102 -12.68 0.33 -6.18
N LYS A 103 -12.61 -0.32 -5.02
CA LYS A 103 -13.81 -0.75 -4.30
C LYS A 103 -14.51 0.41 -3.61
N LEU A 104 -13.77 1.22 -2.86
CA LEU A 104 -14.33 2.25 -2.00
C LEU A 104 -14.79 3.48 -2.78
N ILE A 105 -13.97 3.98 -3.69
CA ILE A 105 -14.20 5.24 -4.40
C ILE A 105 -14.88 4.99 -5.75
N LEU A 106 -14.36 4.07 -6.56
CA LEU A 106 -14.89 3.79 -7.89
C LEU A 106 -16.10 2.85 -7.88
N LYS A 107 -16.37 2.20 -6.73
CA LYS A 107 -17.49 1.27 -6.58
C LYS A 107 -17.46 0.09 -7.55
N GLN A 108 -16.26 -0.36 -7.93
CA GLN A 108 -16.10 -1.52 -8.80
C GLN A 108 -16.35 -2.81 -8.00
N ASN A 109 -17.04 -3.78 -8.62
CA ASN A 109 -17.42 -5.02 -7.93
C ASN A 109 -16.26 -5.96 -7.67
N SER A 110 -15.18 -5.89 -8.45
CA SER A 110 -14.02 -6.73 -8.28
C SER A 110 -12.75 -5.90 -8.42
N ALA A 111 -11.72 -6.31 -7.68
CA ALA A 111 -10.40 -5.70 -7.74
C ALA A 111 -9.64 -6.27 -8.94
N ARG A 112 -9.70 -5.62 -10.08
CA ARG A 112 -9.06 -6.06 -11.33
C ARG A 112 -7.89 -5.16 -11.69
N HIS A 113 -6.93 -5.73 -12.41
CA HIS A 113 -5.82 -4.98 -13.00
C HIS A 113 -6.26 -4.40 -14.35
N ASN A 114 -7.24 -3.50 -14.30
CA ASN A 114 -7.88 -2.89 -15.45
C ASN A 114 -7.30 -1.50 -15.74
N LYS A 115 -7.97 -0.75 -16.64
CA LYS A 115 -7.56 0.60 -17.01
C LYS A 115 -7.49 1.54 -15.81
N GLU A 116 -8.46 1.48 -14.91
CA GLU A 116 -8.51 2.32 -13.71
C GLU A 116 -7.36 1.98 -12.77
N PHE A 117 -7.03 0.69 -12.62
CA PHE A 117 -5.87 0.26 -11.84
C PHE A 117 -4.59 0.90 -12.39
N TYR A 118 -4.34 0.76 -13.69
CA TYR A 118 -3.10 1.26 -14.29
C TYR A 118 -3.07 2.78 -14.43
N SER A 119 -4.19 3.47 -14.22
CA SER A 119 -4.20 4.93 -14.21
C SER A 119 -3.32 5.52 -13.11
N PHE A 120 -2.98 4.74 -12.08
CA PHE A 120 -2.09 5.16 -11.00
C PHE A 120 -0.61 4.95 -11.31
N LYS A 121 -0.27 4.32 -12.43
CA LYS A 121 1.11 3.95 -12.74
C LYS A 121 2.07 5.14 -12.74
N LYS A 122 1.65 6.27 -13.31
CA LYS A 122 2.48 7.49 -13.36
C LYS A 122 2.74 8.05 -11.97
N LYS A 123 1.75 8.03 -11.08
CA LYS A 123 1.89 8.52 -9.71
C LYS A 123 2.87 7.64 -8.92
N PHE A 124 2.79 6.33 -9.10
CA PHE A 124 3.75 5.41 -8.52
C PHE A 124 5.17 5.70 -9.01
N LYS A 125 5.32 5.85 -10.32
CA LYS A 125 6.62 6.12 -10.93
C LYS A 125 7.28 7.39 -10.39
N LYS A 126 6.50 8.43 -10.15
CA LYS A 126 7.01 9.69 -9.58
C LYS A 126 7.61 9.49 -8.18
N LEU A 127 7.17 8.48 -7.46
CA LEU A 127 7.68 8.13 -6.14
C LEU A 127 8.80 7.09 -6.18
N GLY A 128 9.25 6.71 -7.38
CA GLY A 128 10.26 5.67 -7.54
C GLY A 128 9.72 4.26 -7.35
N LEU A 129 8.41 4.08 -7.54
CA LEU A 129 7.73 2.80 -7.34
C LEU A 129 7.21 2.25 -8.68
N ASN A 130 7.07 0.93 -8.76
CA ASN A 130 6.43 0.27 -9.88
C ASN A 130 5.03 -0.18 -9.49
N LEU A 131 4.11 -0.05 -10.43
CA LEU A 131 2.77 -0.63 -10.28
C LEU A 131 2.66 -1.77 -11.28
N LYS A 132 2.78 -3.00 -10.79
CA LYS A 132 2.79 -4.22 -11.60
C LYS A 132 1.53 -5.03 -11.35
N ARG A 133 1.21 -5.90 -12.30
CA ARG A 133 0.13 -6.88 -12.12
C ARG A 133 0.49 -7.90 -11.05
N SER A 134 1.73 -8.35 -11.03
CA SER A 134 2.21 -9.40 -10.13
C SER A 134 3.64 -9.13 -9.69
N TYR A 135 3.94 -9.51 -8.45
CA TYR A 135 5.25 -9.32 -7.80
C TYR A 135 5.79 -10.69 -7.35
N GLN A 136 5.91 -11.57 -8.25
CA GLN A 136 6.51 -12.88 -7.95
C GLN A 136 8.02 -12.88 -8.10
#